data_35d67f7d33c281fe66ab70095fbf4444
#
_entry.id   35d67f7d33c281fe66ab70095fbf4444
#
_cell.length_a   1.000
_cell.length_b   1.000
_cell.length_c   1.000
_cell.angle_alpha   90.00
_cell.angle_beta   90.00
_cell.angle_gamma   90.00
#
_symmetry.space_group_name_H-M   'P 1'
#
loop_
_entity.id
_entity.type
_entity.pdbx_description
1 polymer ?
#
loop_
_entity_poly.entity_id
_entity_poly.type
_entity_poly.pdbx_seq_one_letter_code
_entity_poly.pdbx_strand_id
1 'polypeptide(L)'
;MLPSWNPDRLEEQIPFVAAAVGGRRQGKSTLQHYLLRKMSNRFDLVISFMGTSACSPEMRDLLQTRFDPRFVFSEWNQPLMNALLKQQETLKLKGVNRQVMILVDDIILSGRDEDALSHLCLRGRHFNISVMACAVSYTTLPKRCRRSLDVLFLFSCPMSGDCQILCTEYAHRARMARYCLQNLPIWTSLVMETLQRKQRLYHFRVELGHTPVQTLEQSSSVPDETPVSDERPSPSNH
;
A
#
# COMPACT_ATOMS: atom_id res chain seq x y z
N MET A 1 -5.50 16.12 -17.23
CA MET A 1 -5.78 14.88 -16.46
C MET A 1 -4.58 13.96 -16.61
N LEU A 2 -4.12 13.29 -15.55
CA LEU A 2 -3.04 12.31 -15.67
C LEU A 2 -3.58 11.03 -16.36
N PRO A 3 -2.76 10.33 -17.16
CA PRO A 3 -3.16 9.05 -17.73
C PRO A 3 -3.35 8.00 -16.63
N SER A 4 -4.22 7.01 -16.88
CA SER A 4 -4.41 5.87 -15.98
C SER A 4 -3.19 4.95 -16.05
N TRP A 5 -2.77 4.43 -14.89
CA TRP A 5 -1.68 3.48 -14.82
C TRP A 5 -2.19 2.05 -15.10
N ASN A 6 -1.43 1.31 -15.88
CA ASN A 6 -1.72 -0.10 -16.16
C ASN A 6 -0.91 -1.02 -15.25
N PRO A 7 -1.56 -1.83 -14.38
CA PRO A 7 -0.88 -2.78 -13.50
C PRO A 7 -0.04 -3.84 -14.22
N ASP A 8 -0.35 -4.18 -15.48
CA ASP A 8 0.43 -5.16 -16.26
C ASP A 8 1.89 -4.74 -16.42
N ARG A 9 2.15 -3.44 -16.40
CA ARG A 9 3.51 -2.90 -16.45
C ARG A 9 4.36 -3.32 -15.26
N LEU A 10 3.76 -3.50 -14.08
CA LEU A 10 4.49 -3.99 -12.90
C LEU A 10 4.76 -5.50 -13.03
N GLU A 11 3.83 -6.25 -13.60
CA GLU A 11 3.98 -7.68 -13.85
C GLU A 11 5.12 -7.97 -14.83
N GLU A 12 5.29 -7.14 -15.85
CA GLU A 12 6.38 -7.24 -16.83
C GLU A 12 7.76 -6.97 -16.21
N GLN A 13 7.79 -6.33 -15.03
CA GLN A 13 9.02 -5.90 -14.35
C GLN A 13 9.47 -6.83 -13.22
N ILE A 14 8.84 -7.99 -13.07
CA ILE A 14 9.25 -8.96 -12.03
C ILE A 14 10.69 -9.44 -12.31
N PRO A 15 11.61 -9.35 -11.32
CA PRO A 15 11.42 -8.85 -9.96
C PRO A 15 11.50 -7.32 -9.84
N PHE A 16 10.65 -6.73 -8.99
CA PHE A 16 10.52 -5.29 -8.79
C PHE A 16 10.59 -4.89 -7.31
N VAL A 17 10.77 -3.59 -7.06
CA VAL A 17 10.61 -2.96 -5.75
C VAL A 17 9.54 -1.88 -5.84
N ALA A 18 8.45 -2.05 -5.11
CA ALA A 18 7.34 -1.11 -5.06
C ALA A 18 7.03 -0.66 -3.64
N ALA A 19 6.50 0.53 -3.50
CA ALA A 19 5.98 1.01 -2.23
C ALA A 19 4.64 1.70 -2.38
N ALA A 20 3.76 1.56 -1.38
CA ALA A 20 2.52 2.29 -1.23
C ALA A 20 2.60 3.17 0.02
N VAL A 21 2.47 4.48 -0.15
CA VAL A 21 2.61 5.47 0.93
C VAL A 21 1.35 6.31 1.05
N GLY A 22 0.92 6.56 2.27
CA GLY A 22 -0.22 7.43 2.54
C GLY A 22 -0.83 7.18 3.92
N GLY A 23 -1.76 8.03 4.33
CA GLY A 23 -2.44 7.94 5.61
C GLY A 23 -3.17 6.61 5.84
N ARG A 24 -3.64 6.39 7.05
CA ARG A 24 -4.50 5.23 7.36
C ARG A 24 -5.78 5.27 6.53
N ARG A 25 -6.33 4.10 6.18
CA ARG A 25 -7.59 3.92 5.43
C ARG A 25 -7.62 4.56 4.03
N GLN A 26 -6.47 4.86 3.44
CA GLN A 26 -6.38 5.43 2.09
C GLN A 26 -6.38 4.39 0.96
N GLY A 27 -6.29 3.09 1.28
CA GLY A 27 -6.35 2.01 0.30
C GLY A 27 -5.01 1.31 0.03
N LYS A 28 -3.95 1.53 0.83
CA LYS A 28 -2.64 0.89 0.64
C LYS A 28 -2.71 -0.64 0.66
N SER A 29 -3.28 -1.21 1.72
CA SER A 29 -3.41 -2.67 1.87
C SER A 29 -4.35 -3.26 0.82
N THR A 30 -5.38 -2.50 0.40
CA THR A 30 -6.26 -2.89 -0.71
C THR A 30 -5.52 -2.93 -2.04
N LEU A 31 -4.67 -1.94 -2.31
CA LEU A 31 -3.78 -1.93 -3.47
C LEU A 31 -2.84 -3.14 -3.44
N GLN A 32 -2.22 -3.41 -2.30
CA GLN A 32 -1.32 -4.54 -2.13
C GLN A 32 -2.04 -5.88 -2.40
N HIS A 33 -3.24 -6.07 -1.84
CA HIS A 33 -4.10 -7.22 -2.12
C HIS A 33 -4.45 -7.34 -3.61
N TYR A 34 -4.88 -6.25 -4.23
CA TYR A 34 -5.22 -6.22 -5.65
C TYR A 34 -4.04 -6.65 -6.53
N LEU A 35 -2.87 -6.07 -6.31
CA LEU A 35 -1.66 -6.37 -7.08
C LEU A 35 -1.19 -7.80 -6.85
N LEU A 36 -1.18 -8.27 -5.60
CA LEU A 36 -0.81 -9.65 -5.29
C LEU A 36 -1.78 -10.64 -5.96
N ARG A 37 -3.09 -10.40 -5.88
CA ARG A 37 -4.10 -11.25 -6.52
C ARG A 37 -3.91 -11.32 -8.03
N LYS A 38 -3.68 -10.17 -8.67
CA LYS A 38 -3.45 -10.08 -10.11
C LYS A 38 -2.21 -10.85 -10.56
N MET A 39 -1.13 -10.75 -9.79
CA MET A 39 0.16 -11.39 -10.11
C MET A 39 0.37 -12.72 -9.38
N SER A 40 -0.67 -13.32 -8.77
CA SER A 40 -0.52 -14.50 -7.90
C SER A 40 0.15 -15.69 -8.60
N ASN A 41 -0.04 -15.85 -9.90
CA ASN A 41 0.53 -16.96 -10.69
C ASN A 41 2.01 -16.72 -11.09
N ARG A 42 2.56 -15.55 -10.77
CA ARG A 42 3.94 -15.17 -11.11
C ARG A 42 4.93 -15.46 -9.98
N PHE A 43 4.45 -15.76 -8.78
CA PHE A 43 5.27 -15.99 -7.62
C PHE A 43 5.15 -17.43 -7.12
N ASP A 44 6.30 -18.08 -6.93
CA ASP A 44 6.39 -19.43 -6.36
C ASP A 44 6.25 -19.40 -4.83
N LEU A 45 6.62 -18.27 -4.21
CA LEU A 45 6.57 -18.08 -2.77
C LEU A 45 6.21 -16.62 -2.45
N VAL A 46 5.33 -16.45 -1.47
CA VAL A 46 5.03 -15.14 -0.88
C VAL A 46 5.34 -15.19 0.61
N ILE A 47 6.16 -14.26 1.08
CA ILE A 47 6.47 -14.06 2.50
C ILE A 47 5.88 -12.72 2.90
N SER A 48 5.00 -12.74 3.89
CA SER A 48 4.31 -11.56 4.37
C SER A 48 4.76 -11.20 5.78
N PHE A 49 5.15 -9.96 5.96
CA PHE A 49 5.38 -9.32 7.23
C PHE A 49 4.29 -8.26 7.43
N MET A 50 3.29 -8.59 8.24
CA MET A 50 2.09 -7.76 8.43
C MET A 50 1.75 -7.68 9.91
N GLY A 51 1.60 -6.48 10.45
CA GLY A 51 1.04 -6.29 11.79
C GLY A 51 -0.30 -7.00 11.91
N THR A 52 -0.62 -7.55 13.07
CA THR A 52 -1.84 -8.36 13.30
C THR A 52 -3.14 -7.67 12.91
N SER A 53 -3.15 -6.32 12.94
CA SER A 53 -4.28 -5.47 12.54
C SER A 53 -4.29 -5.12 11.05
N ALA A 54 -3.19 -5.33 10.33
CA ALA A 54 -3.04 -4.91 8.93
C ALA A 54 -3.56 -5.95 7.92
N CYS A 55 -3.67 -7.21 8.33
CA CYS A 55 -4.11 -8.28 7.45
C CYS A 55 -5.65 -8.30 7.35
N SER A 56 -6.18 -7.74 6.25
CA SER A 56 -7.63 -7.81 5.98
C SER A 56 -8.08 -9.26 5.76
N PRO A 57 -9.39 -9.57 5.97
CA PRO A 57 -9.92 -10.91 5.70
C PRO A 57 -9.62 -11.40 4.27
N GLU A 58 -9.74 -10.51 3.28
CA GLU A 58 -9.51 -10.83 1.87
C GLU A 58 -8.03 -11.12 1.59
N MET A 59 -7.10 -10.38 2.21
CA MET A 59 -5.67 -10.64 2.11
C MET A 59 -5.32 -11.97 2.78
N ARG A 60 -5.90 -12.25 3.94
CA ARG A 60 -5.70 -13.52 4.65
C ARG A 60 -6.18 -14.69 3.83
N ASP A 61 -7.38 -14.62 3.26
CA ASP A 61 -7.94 -15.63 2.39
C ASP A 61 -7.02 -15.86 1.17
N LEU A 62 -6.56 -14.82 0.50
CA LEU A 62 -5.64 -14.93 -0.62
C LEU A 62 -4.33 -15.63 -0.22
N LEU A 63 -3.75 -15.25 0.91
CA LEU A 63 -2.51 -15.85 1.41
C LEU A 63 -2.70 -17.32 1.81
N GLN A 64 -3.87 -17.70 2.35
CA GLN A 64 -4.16 -19.06 2.74
C GLN A 64 -4.53 -19.98 1.58
N THR A 65 -5.21 -19.44 0.56
CA THR A 65 -5.72 -20.26 -0.56
C THR A 65 -4.71 -20.41 -1.70
N ARG A 66 -3.84 -19.41 -1.90
CA ARG A 66 -2.89 -19.38 -3.02
C ARG A 66 -1.44 -19.62 -2.63
N PHE A 67 -1.11 -19.37 -1.36
CA PHE A 67 0.26 -19.45 -0.86
C PHE A 67 0.31 -20.25 0.44
N ASP A 68 1.49 -20.48 0.96
CA ASP A 68 1.67 -21.22 2.21
C ASP A 68 1.48 -20.28 3.42
N PRO A 69 0.44 -20.48 4.26
CA PRO A 69 0.15 -19.61 5.40
C PRO A 69 1.25 -19.59 6.47
N ARG A 70 2.19 -20.54 6.44
CA ARG A 70 3.36 -20.57 7.35
C ARG A 70 4.32 -19.42 7.11
N PHE A 71 4.23 -18.74 5.97
CA PHE A 71 5.07 -17.59 5.62
C PHE A 71 4.39 -16.23 5.87
N VAL A 72 3.43 -16.19 6.80
CA VAL A 72 2.80 -14.95 7.28
C VAL A 72 3.29 -14.68 8.71
N PHE A 73 3.97 -13.56 8.91
CA PHE A 73 4.60 -13.19 10.17
C PHE A 73 4.08 -11.83 10.64
N SER A 74 3.93 -11.67 11.96
CA SER A 74 3.59 -10.39 12.59
C SER A 74 4.80 -9.47 12.78
N GLU A 75 6.01 -10.02 12.72
CA GLU A 75 7.27 -9.33 12.96
C GLU A 75 8.30 -9.74 11.91
N TRP A 76 9.31 -8.90 11.74
CA TRP A 76 10.42 -9.20 10.85
C TRP A 76 11.19 -10.43 11.32
N ASN A 77 11.49 -11.36 10.42
CA ASN A 77 12.20 -12.60 10.71
C ASN A 77 13.54 -12.62 9.95
N GLN A 78 14.58 -12.05 10.57
CA GLN A 78 15.91 -11.96 9.96
C GLN A 78 16.54 -13.34 9.65
N PRO A 79 16.47 -14.36 10.53
CA PRO A 79 16.95 -15.70 10.20
C PRO A 79 16.32 -16.28 8.94
N LEU A 80 14.99 -16.13 8.78
CA LEU A 80 14.27 -16.56 7.58
C LEU A 80 14.78 -15.82 6.33
N MET A 81 14.97 -14.50 6.42
CA MET A 81 15.46 -13.72 5.28
C MET A 81 16.85 -14.13 4.84
N ASN A 82 17.74 -14.41 5.79
CA ASN A 82 19.09 -14.92 5.50
C ASN A 82 19.04 -16.30 4.83
N ALA A 83 18.18 -17.20 5.32
CA ALA A 83 17.96 -18.51 4.73
C ALA A 83 17.41 -18.42 3.30
N LEU A 84 16.43 -17.52 3.07
CA LEU A 84 15.86 -17.26 1.76
C LEU A 84 16.92 -16.79 0.76
N LEU A 85 17.71 -15.80 1.12
CA LEU A 85 18.76 -15.26 0.24
C LEU A 85 19.75 -16.36 -0.16
N LYS A 86 20.20 -17.17 0.79
CA LYS A 86 21.11 -18.29 0.53
C LYS A 86 20.46 -19.35 -0.36
N GLN A 87 19.18 -19.64 -0.15
CA GLN A 87 18.44 -20.58 -0.98
C GLN A 87 18.29 -20.07 -2.41
N GLN A 88 17.91 -18.81 -2.61
CA GLN A 88 17.76 -18.18 -3.92
C GLN A 88 19.10 -18.13 -4.68
N GLU A 89 20.19 -17.84 -3.99
CA GLU A 89 21.54 -17.91 -4.56
C GLU A 89 21.86 -19.32 -5.07
N THR A 90 21.57 -20.34 -4.26
CA THR A 90 21.78 -21.75 -4.62
C THR A 90 20.91 -22.15 -5.81
N LEU A 91 19.65 -21.75 -5.87
CA LEU A 91 18.74 -22.02 -6.97
C LEU A 91 19.23 -21.38 -8.27
N LYS A 92 19.68 -20.13 -8.18
CA LYS A 92 20.25 -19.40 -9.32
C LYS A 92 21.48 -20.07 -9.89
N LEU A 93 22.40 -20.55 -9.04
CA LEU A 93 23.57 -21.32 -9.47
C LEU A 93 23.18 -22.63 -10.19
N LYS A 94 22.03 -23.21 -9.85
CA LYS A 94 21.47 -24.39 -10.51
C LYS A 94 20.63 -24.06 -11.76
N GLY A 95 20.55 -22.81 -12.16
CA GLY A 95 19.73 -22.36 -13.29
C GLY A 95 18.22 -22.40 -13.04
N VAL A 96 17.79 -22.52 -11.78
CA VAL A 96 16.36 -22.57 -11.39
C VAL A 96 15.88 -21.16 -11.04
N ASN A 97 14.89 -20.67 -11.79
CA ASN A 97 14.28 -19.35 -11.58
C ASN A 97 13.01 -19.48 -10.75
N ARG A 98 13.11 -19.28 -9.43
CA ARG A 98 11.96 -19.17 -8.51
C ARG A 98 11.72 -17.71 -8.18
N GLN A 99 10.51 -17.25 -8.41
CA GLN A 99 10.11 -15.87 -8.12
C GLN A 99 9.52 -15.79 -6.70
N VAL A 100 10.06 -14.88 -5.89
CA VAL A 100 9.60 -14.66 -4.52
C VAL A 100 9.06 -13.25 -4.38
N MET A 101 7.92 -13.10 -3.69
CA MET A 101 7.39 -11.81 -3.28
C MET A 101 7.55 -11.64 -1.77
N ILE A 102 8.05 -10.50 -1.35
CA ILE A 102 8.07 -10.07 0.05
C ILE A 102 7.11 -8.91 0.21
N LEU A 103 6.13 -9.09 1.08
CA LEU A 103 5.17 -8.07 1.46
C LEU A 103 5.52 -7.54 2.85
N VAL A 104 5.54 -6.22 2.99
CA VAL A 104 5.76 -5.54 4.27
C VAL A 104 4.63 -4.53 4.46
N ASP A 105 3.81 -4.71 5.50
CA ASP A 105 2.69 -3.79 5.80
C ASP A 105 2.58 -3.57 7.31
N ASP A 106 2.58 -2.30 7.70
CA ASP A 106 2.38 -1.85 9.09
C ASP A 106 3.35 -2.50 10.12
N ILE A 107 4.59 -2.79 9.71
CA ILE A 107 5.64 -3.32 10.59
C ILE A 107 6.61 -2.21 10.94
N ILE A 108 6.91 -2.11 12.23
CA ILE A 108 7.96 -1.23 12.73
C ILE A 108 9.30 -1.95 12.56
N LEU A 109 10.11 -1.40 11.66
CA LEU A 109 11.48 -1.85 11.46
C LEU A 109 12.42 -0.89 12.20
N SER A 110 13.47 -1.41 12.79
CA SER A 110 14.50 -0.61 13.46
C SER A 110 15.87 -1.24 13.32
N GLY A 111 16.91 -0.41 13.23
CA GLY A 111 18.30 -0.84 13.24
C GLY A 111 18.61 -1.88 12.16
N ARG A 112 18.98 -3.10 12.58
CA ARG A 112 19.38 -4.19 11.67
C ARG A 112 18.30 -4.63 10.70
N ASP A 113 17.02 -4.53 11.08
CA ASP A 113 15.90 -4.94 10.24
C ASP A 113 15.67 -3.93 9.11
N GLU A 114 15.85 -2.63 9.37
CA GLU A 114 15.86 -1.60 8.33
C GLU A 114 17.01 -1.81 7.32
N ASP A 115 18.20 -2.15 7.80
CA ASP A 115 19.34 -2.46 6.94
C ASP A 115 19.07 -3.71 6.09
N ALA A 116 18.42 -4.72 6.66
CA ALA A 116 18.06 -5.95 5.95
C ALA A 116 17.04 -5.69 4.84
N LEU A 117 15.95 -4.93 5.13
CA LEU A 117 14.99 -4.52 4.11
C LEU A 117 15.66 -3.66 3.03
N SER A 118 16.53 -2.73 3.44
CA SER A 118 17.30 -1.91 2.50
C SER A 118 18.16 -2.76 1.56
N HIS A 119 18.79 -3.80 2.09
CA HIS A 119 19.60 -4.75 1.30
C HIS A 119 18.74 -5.52 0.29
N LEU A 120 17.56 -5.98 0.70
CA LEU A 120 16.60 -6.63 -0.19
C LEU A 120 16.14 -5.69 -1.30
N CYS A 121 15.78 -4.45 -0.98
CA CYS A 121 15.39 -3.45 -1.97
C CYS A 121 16.49 -3.18 -3.00
N LEU A 122 17.77 -3.16 -2.57
CA LEU A 122 18.90 -2.89 -3.47
C LEU A 122 19.30 -4.10 -4.31
N ARG A 123 19.28 -5.30 -3.75
CA ARG A 123 19.87 -6.51 -4.34
C ARG A 123 18.88 -7.63 -4.63
N GLY A 124 17.63 -7.55 -4.14
CA GLY A 124 16.61 -8.60 -4.28
C GLY A 124 16.39 -9.05 -5.71
N ARG A 125 16.45 -8.12 -6.68
CA ARG A 125 16.32 -8.45 -8.10
C ARG A 125 17.36 -9.45 -8.60
N HIS A 126 18.55 -9.47 -8.02
CA HIS A 126 19.59 -10.43 -8.38
C HIS A 126 19.28 -11.84 -7.89
N PHE A 127 18.34 -11.96 -6.96
CA PHE A 127 17.90 -13.22 -6.35
C PHE A 127 16.44 -13.56 -6.70
N ASN A 128 15.87 -12.94 -7.72
CA ASN A 128 14.47 -13.11 -8.13
C ASN A 128 13.47 -12.79 -6.99
N ILE A 129 13.79 -11.79 -6.19
CA ILE A 129 12.95 -11.34 -5.08
C ILE A 129 12.36 -9.98 -5.41
N SER A 130 11.03 -9.92 -5.46
CA SER A 130 10.26 -8.67 -5.50
C SER A 130 9.91 -8.23 -4.08
N VAL A 131 9.84 -6.92 -3.86
CA VAL A 131 9.47 -6.33 -2.57
C VAL A 131 8.34 -5.34 -2.78
N MET A 132 7.29 -5.43 -1.97
CA MET A 132 6.24 -4.43 -1.90
C MET A 132 6.02 -4.00 -0.45
N ALA A 133 6.32 -2.74 -0.14
CA ALA A 133 6.19 -2.17 1.18
C ALA A 133 5.04 -1.16 1.26
N CYS A 134 4.24 -1.23 2.33
CA CYS A 134 3.25 -0.21 2.68
C CYS A 134 3.77 0.61 3.86
N ALA A 135 3.63 1.93 3.77
CA ALA A 135 4.07 2.86 4.80
C ALA A 135 3.05 3.98 5.02
N VAL A 136 2.93 4.45 6.25
CA VAL A 136 2.05 5.57 6.59
C VAL A 136 2.65 6.90 6.12
N SER A 137 3.97 7.02 6.17
CA SER A 137 4.74 8.20 5.78
C SER A 137 5.88 7.79 4.85
N TYR A 138 6.21 8.66 3.90
CA TYR A 138 7.34 8.41 2.98
C TYR A 138 8.68 8.33 3.72
N THR A 139 8.80 9.10 4.79
CA THR A 139 10.03 9.14 5.60
C THR A 139 10.26 7.89 6.45
N THR A 140 9.21 7.10 6.71
CA THR A 140 9.34 5.81 7.42
C THR A 140 9.96 4.72 6.55
N LEU A 141 9.96 4.88 5.23
CA LEU A 141 10.71 3.99 4.35
C LEU A 141 12.21 4.30 4.46
N PRO A 142 13.07 3.29 4.64
CA PRO A 142 14.51 3.48 4.65
C PRO A 142 14.99 4.21 3.39
N LYS A 143 15.92 5.16 3.54
CA LYS A 143 16.41 5.99 2.44
C LYS A 143 16.93 5.16 1.25
N ARG A 144 17.57 4.02 1.53
CA ARG A 144 18.07 3.09 0.49
C ARG A 144 16.93 2.42 -0.27
N CYS A 145 15.85 2.03 0.42
CA CYS A 145 14.64 1.50 -0.21
C CYS A 145 14.00 2.55 -1.12
N ARG A 146 13.80 3.78 -0.64
CA ARG A 146 13.24 4.88 -1.42
C ARG A 146 13.96 5.11 -2.74
N ARG A 147 15.30 4.99 -2.74
CA ARG A 147 16.15 5.18 -3.94
C ARG A 147 16.13 4.00 -4.91
N SER A 148 15.68 2.83 -4.48
CA SER A 148 15.61 1.61 -5.29
C SER A 148 14.20 1.26 -5.76
N LEU A 149 13.22 2.12 -5.48
CA LEU A 149 11.84 1.91 -5.93
C LEU A 149 11.74 1.96 -7.45
N ASP A 150 11.12 0.96 -8.03
CA ASP A 150 10.73 0.94 -9.43
C ASP A 150 9.37 1.63 -9.62
N VAL A 151 8.46 1.44 -8.66
CA VAL A 151 7.14 2.09 -8.66
C VAL A 151 6.77 2.56 -7.25
N LEU A 152 6.30 3.80 -7.16
CA LEU A 152 5.80 4.41 -5.94
C LEU A 152 4.34 4.81 -6.10
N PHE A 153 3.47 4.26 -5.26
CA PHE A 153 2.06 4.61 -5.15
C PHE A 153 1.88 5.59 -3.99
N LEU A 154 1.49 6.80 -4.29
CA LEU A 154 1.25 7.85 -3.31
C LEU A 154 -0.25 8.11 -3.18
N PHE A 155 -0.79 7.77 -2.05
CA PHE A 155 -2.13 8.15 -1.65
C PHE A 155 -2.14 9.56 -1.06
N SER A 156 -3.32 10.09 -0.74
CA SER A 156 -3.42 11.41 -0.12
C SER A 156 -2.49 11.52 1.09
N CYS A 157 -1.64 12.54 1.09
CA CYS A 157 -0.64 12.77 2.11
C CYS A 157 -0.86 14.16 2.72
N PRO A 158 -1.49 14.24 3.90
CA PRO A 158 -1.76 15.52 4.56
C PRO A 158 -0.51 16.16 5.18
N MET A 159 0.60 15.41 5.32
CA MET A 159 1.82 15.89 5.97
C MET A 159 2.67 16.73 5.03
N SER A 160 2.85 18.00 5.34
CA SER A 160 3.67 18.94 4.57
C SER A 160 5.13 18.50 4.43
N GLY A 161 5.70 17.86 5.45
CA GLY A 161 7.07 17.34 5.44
C GLY A 161 7.29 16.25 4.41
N ASP A 162 6.41 15.25 4.33
CA ASP A 162 6.47 14.20 3.31
C ASP A 162 6.32 14.77 1.91
N CYS A 163 5.37 15.69 1.70
CA CYS A 163 5.19 16.37 0.43
C CYS A 163 6.45 17.14 0.00
N GLN A 164 7.12 17.80 0.95
CA GLN A 164 8.34 18.54 0.67
C GLN A 164 9.51 17.64 0.24
N ILE A 165 9.70 16.52 0.94
CA ILE A 165 10.75 15.54 0.64
C ILE A 165 10.47 14.88 -0.72
N LEU A 166 9.24 14.44 -0.97
CA LEU A 166 8.82 13.90 -2.25
C LEU A 166 9.05 14.88 -3.40
N CYS A 167 8.69 16.15 -3.21
CA CYS A 167 8.92 17.20 -4.19
C CYS A 167 10.42 17.45 -4.44
N THR A 168 11.27 17.25 -3.44
CA THR A 168 12.72 17.41 -3.57
C THR A 168 13.36 16.20 -4.26
N GLU A 169 12.97 14.99 -3.88
CA GLU A 169 13.52 13.75 -4.46
C GLU A 169 13.03 13.51 -5.90
N TYR A 170 11.82 14.02 -6.26
CA TYR A 170 11.21 13.87 -7.58
C TYR A 170 10.96 15.23 -8.25
N ALA A 171 11.97 16.10 -8.24
CA ALA A 171 11.89 17.54 -8.54
C ALA A 171 11.25 17.96 -9.87
N HIS A 172 11.26 17.11 -10.91
CA HIS A 172 10.80 17.52 -12.24
C HIS A 172 9.31 17.84 -12.38
N ARG A 173 8.46 17.45 -11.39
CA ARG A 173 7.02 17.70 -11.39
C ARG A 173 6.45 18.02 -10.00
N ALA A 174 7.26 18.62 -9.17
CA ALA A 174 6.95 18.90 -7.75
C ALA A 174 5.61 19.61 -7.52
N ARG A 175 5.29 20.63 -8.33
CA ARG A 175 4.03 21.38 -8.17
C ARG A 175 2.81 20.50 -8.46
N MET A 176 2.85 19.71 -9.53
CA MET A 176 1.75 18.83 -9.91
C MET A 176 1.60 17.69 -8.92
N ALA A 177 2.71 17.11 -8.47
CA ALA A 177 2.69 16.08 -7.44
C ALA A 177 2.07 16.61 -6.13
N ARG A 178 2.46 17.79 -5.67
CA ARG A 178 1.88 18.43 -4.48
C ARG A 178 0.39 18.65 -4.63
N TYR A 179 -0.07 19.21 -5.74
CA TYR A 179 -1.48 19.43 -6.01
C TYR A 179 -2.27 18.10 -6.00
N CYS A 180 -1.75 17.08 -6.69
CA CYS A 180 -2.38 15.76 -6.73
C CYS A 180 -2.47 15.15 -5.31
N LEU A 181 -1.39 15.17 -4.53
CA LEU A 181 -1.35 14.59 -3.19
C LEU A 181 -2.33 15.25 -2.21
N GLN A 182 -2.62 16.53 -2.40
CA GLN A 182 -3.58 17.25 -1.57
C GLN A 182 -5.04 17.02 -1.98
N ASN A 183 -5.29 16.66 -3.24
CA ASN A 183 -6.64 16.58 -3.82
C ASN A 183 -7.00 15.19 -4.34
N LEU A 184 -6.23 14.14 -3.99
CA LEU A 184 -6.56 12.78 -4.41
C LEU A 184 -7.81 12.28 -3.69
N PRO A 185 -8.78 11.71 -4.45
CA PRO A 185 -9.89 10.99 -3.86
C PRO A 185 -9.40 9.77 -3.05
N ILE A 186 -10.19 9.35 -2.07
CA ILE A 186 -9.96 8.09 -1.35
C ILE A 186 -9.85 6.94 -2.36
N TRP A 187 -8.96 5.98 -2.11
CA TRP A 187 -8.69 4.80 -2.97
C TRP A 187 -8.00 5.12 -4.30
N THR A 188 -7.60 6.36 -4.49
CA THR A 188 -6.85 6.78 -5.67
C THR A 188 -5.41 7.10 -5.27
N SER A 189 -4.46 6.62 -6.04
CA SER A 189 -3.04 6.91 -5.86
C SER A 189 -2.47 7.65 -7.05
N LEU A 190 -1.52 8.54 -6.78
CA LEU A 190 -0.59 9.02 -7.77
C LEU A 190 0.50 7.96 -7.93
N VAL A 191 0.71 7.47 -9.13
CA VAL A 191 1.72 6.44 -9.42
C VAL A 191 2.93 7.11 -10.08
N MET A 192 4.08 6.88 -9.48
CA MET A 192 5.37 7.36 -9.98
C MET A 192 6.22 6.17 -10.38
N GLU A 193 6.47 6.02 -11.68
CA GLU A 193 7.43 5.04 -12.22
C GLU A 193 8.81 5.69 -12.33
N THR A 194 9.83 5.00 -11.82
CA THR A 194 11.22 5.49 -11.82
C THR A 194 12.13 4.76 -12.80
N LEU A 195 11.61 3.71 -13.45
CA LEU A 195 12.37 2.70 -14.20
C LEU A 195 13.05 3.18 -15.49
N GLN A 196 12.61 4.24 -16.07
CA GLN A 196 13.17 4.70 -17.33
C GLN A 196 13.62 6.14 -17.17
N ARG A 197 14.85 6.44 -16.84
CA ARG A 197 15.45 7.80 -16.85
C ARG A 197 14.49 9.02 -16.97
N LYS A 198 13.22 8.80 -17.29
CA LYS A 198 12.09 9.73 -17.34
C LYS A 198 11.04 9.28 -16.34
N GLN A 199 10.96 9.96 -15.23
CA GLN A 199 9.87 9.78 -14.28
C GLN A 199 8.54 10.00 -14.98
N ARG A 200 7.65 9.02 -14.91
CA ARG A 200 6.30 9.10 -15.45
C ARG A 200 5.30 9.15 -14.30
N LEU A 201 4.32 10.03 -14.43
CA LEU A 201 3.23 10.18 -13.46
C LEU A 201 1.93 9.69 -14.06
N TYR A 202 1.22 8.89 -13.28
CA TYR A 202 -0.09 8.35 -13.61
C TYR A 202 -1.02 8.51 -12.41
N HIS A 203 -2.31 8.28 -12.61
CA HIS A 203 -3.23 8.01 -11.52
C HIS A 203 -3.66 6.54 -11.56
N PHE A 204 -3.96 5.97 -10.42
CA PHE A 204 -4.50 4.64 -10.32
C PHE A 204 -5.53 4.57 -9.20
N ARG A 205 -6.70 4.02 -9.51
CA ARG A 205 -7.77 3.75 -8.55
C ARG A 205 -7.98 2.26 -8.50
N VAL A 206 -7.96 1.69 -7.30
CA VAL A 206 -8.30 0.28 -7.12
C VAL A 206 -9.82 0.15 -7.25
N GLU A 207 -10.27 -0.53 -8.30
CA GLU A 207 -11.66 -0.93 -8.41
C GLU A 207 -11.85 -2.19 -7.57
N LEU A 208 -12.53 -2.04 -6.44
CA LEU A 208 -13.00 -3.17 -5.67
C LEU A 208 -14.07 -3.85 -6.53
N GLY A 209 -13.79 -5.06 -7.01
CA GLY A 209 -14.77 -5.86 -7.74
C GLY A 209 -16.08 -5.87 -6.93
N HIS A 210 -17.18 -5.54 -7.59
CA HIS A 210 -18.51 -5.26 -7.07
C HIS A 210 -18.91 -6.13 -5.86
N THR A 211 -18.75 -5.58 -4.66
CA THR A 211 -19.80 -5.68 -3.67
C THR A 211 -20.65 -4.44 -3.90
N PRO A 212 -21.96 -4.55 -4.22
CA PRO A 212 -22.80 -3.37 -4.35
C PRO A 212 -22.74 -2.63 -3.03
N VAL A 213 -22.14 -1.44 -3.04
CA VAL A 213 -22.28 -0.49 -1.94
C VAL A 213 -23.78 -0.21 -1.91
N GLN A 214 -24.47 -0.81 -0.93
CA GLN A 214 -25.80 -0.32 -0.57
C GLN A 214 -25.62 1.15 -0.24
N THR A 215 -26.07 1.98 -1.16
CA THR A 215 -26.28 3.40 -0.93
C THR A 215 -27.26 3.44 0.23
N LEU A 216 -26.77 3.72 1.45
CA LEU A 216 -27.60 4.14 2.54
C LEU A 216 -28.17 5.50 2.09
N GLU A 217 -29.29 5.45 1.38
CA GLU A 217 -30.19 6.58 1.25
C GLU A 217 -30.55 6.96 2.68
N GLN A 218 -29.97 8.05 3.14
CA GLN A 218 -30.42 8.72 4.34
C GLN A 218 -31.85 9.18 4.05
N SER A 219 -32.82 8.39 4.46
CA SER A 219 -34.19 8.83 4.65
C SER A 219 -34.18 9.85 5.77
N SER A 220 -33.99 11.11 5.41
CA SER A 220 -34.30 12.26 6.25
C SER A 220 -35.82 12.40 6.31
N SER A 221 -36.48 11.56 7.07
CA SER A 221 -37.81 11.86 7.58
C SER A 221 -37.63 12.73 8.84
N VAL A 222 -37.73 14.00 8.62
CA VAL A 222 -37.93 14.98 9.67
C VAL A 222 -39.27 14.63 10.35
N PRO A 223 -39.36 14.39 11.67
CA PRO A 223 -40.64 14.28 12.33
C PRO A 223 -41.29 15.67 12.36
N ASP A 224 -42.51 15.74 11.84
CA ASP A 224 -43.38 16.88 11.88
C ASP A 224 -43.64 17.30 13.37
N GLU A 225 -43.08 18.43 13.77
CA GLU A 225 -43.36 19.00 15.09
C GLU A 225 -44.79 19.55 15.10
N THR A 226 -45.70 18.83 15.74
CA THR A 226 -47.00 19.36 16.11
C THR A 226 -46.81 20.45 17.18
N PRO A 227 -47.47 21.61 17.06
CA PRO A 227 -47.33 22.69 18.03
C PRO A 227 -48.03 22.33 19.35
N VAL A 228 -47.27 22.30 20.44
CA VAL A 228 -47.76 22.16 21.80
C VAL A 228 -48.46 23.47 22.17
N SER A 229 -49.76 23.39 22.42
CA SER A 229 -50.59 24.46 22.93
C SER A 229 -50.16 24.85 24.35
N ASP A 230 -49.88 26.13 24.51
CA ASP A 230 -49.55 26.84 25.75
C ASP A 230 -50.80 26.94 26.67
N GLU A 231 -50.99 26.03 27.62
CA GLU A 231 -51.90 26.20 28.74
C GLU A 231 -51.14 26.64 30.00
N ARG A 232 -51.25 27.93 30.31
CA ARG A 232 -50.76 28.48 31.57
C ARG A 232 -51.78 28.17 32.66
N PRO A 233 -51.41 27.63 33.80
CA PRO A 233 -52.28 27.61 34.96
C PRO A 233 -52.28 28.95 35.69
N SER A 234 -53.48 29.41 35.99
CA SER A 234 -53.76 30.61 36.79
C SER A 234 -53.30 30.48 38.25
N PRO A 235 -52.92 31.58 38.93
CA PRO A 235 -52.53 31.53 40.34
C PRO A 235 -53.73 31.47 41.24
N SER A 236 -53.87 30.47 42.12
CA SER A 236 -54.80 30.44 43.24
C SER A 236 -54.16 31.08 44.48
N ASN A 237 -54.82 32.13 44.96
CA ASN A 237 -54.68 32.69 46.31
C ASN A 237 -54.98 31.63 47.40
N HIS A 238 -54.01 31.46 48.34
CA HIS A 238 -54.27 31.58 49.83
C HIS A 238 -52.92 31.48 50.55
#